data_e226835a44e6ddcc86a359c0b32be2d6
#
_entry.id   e226835a44e6ddcc86a359c0b32be2d6
#
_cell.length_a   1.000
_cell.length_b   1.000
_cell.length_c   1.000
_cell.angle_alpha   90.00
_cell.angle_beta   90.00
_cell.angle_gamma   90.00
#
_symmetry.space_group_name_H-M   'P 1'
#
loop_
_entity.id
_entity.type
_entity.pdbx_description
1 polymer ?
#
loop_
_entity_poly.entity_id
_entity_poly.type
_entity_poly.pdbx_seq_one_letter_code
_entity_poly.pdbx_strand_id
1 'polypeptide(L)'
;MNTDIISDAVDELIKKGKIKDFGVSNFKPSHIELLSKNIKISWNQIEFSISNSSPMLDGTIDFHQINDIGTMAWSPLGNFFKIDSPENQRIKKIFESLNEKYNTNSENLLLAWILKHPSRIHPIIGTTIDKRIKNACDSLKINLDIEDWFSIFEAQKGERVP
;
A
#
# COMPACT_ATOMS: atom_id res chain seq x y z
N MET A 1 23.45 4.30 -9.45
CA MET A 1 23.32 4.73 -8.04
C MET A 1 24.67 4.56 -7.37
N ASN A 2 25.20 5.59 -6.71
CA ASN A 2 26.42 5.48 -5.91
C ASN A 2 26.03 5.18 -4.47
N THR A 3 26.22 3.94 -4.05
CA THR A 3 25.78 3.43 -2.73
C THR A 3 26.62 4.00 -1.60
N ASP A 4 27.89 4.25 -1.80
CA ASP A 4 28.81 4.74 -0.75
C ASP A 4 28.46 6.17 -0.36
N ILE A 5 28.23 7.06 -1.34
CA ILE A 5 27.83 8.45 -1.06
C ILE A 5 26.49 8.50 -0.29
N ILE A 6 25.54 7.64 -0.68
CA ILE A 6 24.23 7.59 0.01
C ILE A 6 24.42 7.08 1.44
N SER A 7 25.19 6.02 1.61
CA SER A 7 25.47 5.44 2.93
C SER A 7 26.12 6.45 3.87
N ASP A 8 27.19 7.11 3.41
CA ASP A 8 27.90 8.13 4.21
C ASP A 8 26.97 9.27 4.66
N ALA A 9 26.12 9.75 3.74
CA ALA A 9 25.16 10.82 4.05
C ALA A 9 24.10 10.38 5.07
N VAL A 10 23.57 9.17 4.95
CA VAL A 10 22.56 8.64 5.88
C VAL A 10 23.19 8.37 7.25
N ASP A 11 24.37 7.78 7.29
CA ASP A 11 25.11 7.53 8.53
C ASP A 11 25.39 8.84 9.28
N GLU A 12 25.76 9.89 8.56
CA GLU A 12 25.96 11.22 9.15
C GLU A 12 24.66 11.75 9.79
N LEU A 13 23.52 11.61 9.09
CA LEU A 13 22.23 12.06 9.60
C LEU A 13 21.78 11.27 10.83
N ILE A 14 21.99 9.96 10.84
CA ILE A 14 21.70 9.09 11.98
C ILE A 14 22.60 9.46 13.17
N LYS A 15 23.91 9.58 12.96
CA LYS A 15 24.87 9.96 14.01
C LYS A 15 24.57 11.33 14.62
N LYS A 16 24.05 12.26 13.83
CA LYS A 16 23.61 13.58 14.30
C LYS A 16 22.22 13.57 14.96
N GLY A 17 21.55 12.43 15.04
CA GLY A 17 20.20 12.29 15.60
C GLY A 17 19.11 13.01 14.79
N LYS A 18 19.37 13.34 13.51
CA LYS A 18 18.42 14.04 12.64
C LYS A 18 17.35 13.10 12.05
N ILE A 19 17.69 11.83 11.85
CA ILE A 19 16.79 10.78 11.43
C ILE A 19 16.99 9.55 12.30
N LYS A 20 15.95 8.71 12.41
CA LYS A 20 15.99 7.42 13.12
C LYS A 20 16.19 6.26 12.17
N ASP A 21 15.50 6.34 11.02
CA ASP A 21 15.46 5.31 10.01
C ASP A 21 15.56 5.94 8.62
N PHE A 22 15.90 5.08 7.65
CA PHE A 22 15.98 5.47 6.25
C PHE A 22 15.09 4.56 5.40
N GLY A 23 14.42 5.16 4.43
CA GLY A 23 13.60 4.45 3.46
C GLY A 23 13.79 4.97 2.04
N VAL A 24 13.24 4.23 1.12
CA VAL A 24 13.30 4.52 -0.32
C VAL A 24 11.90 4.64 -0.92
N SER A 25 11.80 5.09 -2.16
CA SER A 25 10.54 5.17 -2.88
C SER A 25 10.65 4.54 -4.27
N ASN A 26 9.69 3.67 -4.61
CA ASN A 26 9.59 2.96 -5.89
C ASN A 26 10.84 2.14 -6.24
N PHE A 27 11.54 1.61 -5.22
CA PHE A 27 12.65 0.71 -5.44
C PHE A 27 12.16 -0.72 -5.71
N LYS A 28 12.76 -1.35 -6.73
CA LYS A 28 12.61 -2.79 -6.97
C LYS A 28 13.49 -3.58 -5.99
N PRO A 29 13.21 -4.87 -5.75
CA PRO A 29 14.04 -5.74 -4.91
C PRO A 29 15.54 -5.61 -5.20
N SER A 30 15.94 -5.66 -6.46
CA SER A 30 17.36 -5.52 -6.86
C SER A 30 18.00 -4.17 -6.50
N HIS A 31 17.21 -3.08 -6.50
CA HIS A 31 17.72 -1.77 -6.08
C HIS A 31 17.92 -1.71 -4.56
N ILE A 32 17.01 -2.35 -3.82
CA ILE A 32 17.11 -2.47 -2.36
C ILE A 32 18.30 -3.33 -1.99
N GLU A 33 18.47 -4.50 -2.60
CA GLU A 33 19.62 -5.38 -2.37
C GLU A 33 20.96 -4.66 -2.61
N LEU A 34 21.03 -3.88 -3.70
CA LEU A 34 22.24 -3.13 -4.04
C LEU A 34 22.58 -2.10 -2.93
N LEU A 35 21.58 -1.36 -2.45
CA LEU A 35 21.78 -0.31 -1.44
C LEU A 35 21.95 -0.89 -0.03
N SER A 36 21.27 -1.99 0.27
CA SER A 36 21.30 -2.64 1.59
C SER A 36 22.65 -3.28 1.95
N LYS A 37 23.59 -3.34 1.01
CA LYS A 37 24.97 -3.78 1.32
C LYS A 37 25.68 -2.86 2.30
N ASN A 38 25.34 -1.58 2.28
CA ASN A 38 26.03 -0.55 3.03
C ASN A 38 25.12 0.13 4.08
N ILE A 39 23.77 0.00 3.95
CA ILE A 39 22.83 0.73 4.78
C ILE A 39 21.54 -0.08 4.99
N LYS A 40 20.97 -0.04 6.19
CA LYS A 40 19.67 -0.64 6.46
C LYS A 40 18.55 0.16 5.80
N ILE A 41 17.73 -0.50 5.00
CA ILE A 41 16.50 0.06 4.44
C ILE A 41 15.34 -0.40 5.32
N SER A 42 14.67 0.53 5.99
CA SER A 42 13.53 0.22 6.87
C SER A 42 12.19 0.31 6.15
N TRP A 43 12.08 1.10 5.10
CA TRP A 43 10.82 1.36 4.39
C TRP A 43 11.01 1.48 2.89
N ASN A 44 10.01 1.00 2.13
CA ASN A 44 9.87 1.33 0.71
C ASN A 44 8.45 1.84 0.46
N GLN A 45 8.34 3.06 -0.07
CA GLN A 45 7.06 3.65 -0.45
C GLN A 45 6.81 3.38 -1.93
N ILE A 46 5.78 2.58 -2.22
CA ILE A 46 5.44 2.12 -3.57
C ILE A 46 4.01 2.51 -3.94
N GLU A 47 3.69 2.56 -5.23
CA GLU A 47 2.30 2.61 -5.66
C GLU A 47 1.62 1.28 -5.34
N PHE A 48 0.56 1.34 -4.51
CA PHE A 48 -0.22 0.15 -4.23
C PHE A 48 -1.67 0.50 -3.91
N SER A 49 -2.58 -0.12 -4.63
CA SER A 49 -4.03 0.04 -4.49
C SER A 49 -4.72 -1.12 -5.19
N ILE A 50 -6.05 -1.18 -5.11
CA ILE A 50 -6.81 -2.15 -5.93
C ILE A 50 -6.59 -1.93 -7.43
N SER A 51 -6.39 -0.68 -7.88
CA SER A 51 -6.11 -0.37 -9.29
C SER A 51 -4.69 -0.73 -9.73
N ASN A 52 -3.75 -0.84 -8.80
CA ASN A 52 -2.38 -1.27 -9.03
C ASN A 52 -1.96 -2.27 -7.95
N SER A 53 -2.35 -3.51 -8.14
CA SER A 53 -2.00 -4.64 -7.25
C SER A 53 -0.77 -5.43 -7.71
N SER A 54 -0.06 -4.96 -8.75
CA SER A 54 1.12 -5.65 -9.31
C SER A 54 2.21 -5.95 -8.28
N PRO A 55 2.53 -5.07 -7.29
CA PRO A 55 3.55 -5.39 -6.29
C PRO A 55 3.26 -6.60 -5.41
N MET A 56 1.98 -7.01 -5.33
CA MET A 56 1.55 -8.23 -4.64
C MET A 56 1.82 -9.49 -5.46
N LEU A 57 1.98 -9.34 -6.80
CA LEU A 57 2.09 -10.45 -7.74
C LEU A 57 3.50 -10.60 -8.33
N ASP A 58 4.34 -9.56 -8.26
CA ASP A 58 5.68 -9.52 -8.86
C ASP A 58 6.80 -9.83 -7.87
N GLY A 59 6.45 -10.20 -6.62
CA GLY A 59 7.38 -10.51 -5.55
C GLY A 59 7.93 -9.31 -4.78
N THR A 60 7.51 -8.08 -5.10
CA THR A 60 7.98 -6.88 -4.39
C THR A 60 7.56 -6.90 -2.91
N ILE A 61 6.29 -7.20 -2.63
CA ILE A 61 5.77 -7.24 -1.26
C ILE A 61 6.35 -8.44 -0.50
N ASP A 62 6.50 -9.59 -1.15
CA ASP A 62 7.14 -10.77 -0.55
C ASP A 62 8.58 -10.47 -0.15
N PHE A 63 9.32 -9.79 -1.03
CA PHE A 63 10.69 -9.35 -0.75
C PHE A 63 10.75 -8.41 0.46
N HIS A 64 9.81 -7.47 0.57
CA HIS A 64 9.73 -6.59 1.74
C HIS A 64 9.49 -7.39 3.02
N GLN A 65 8.58 -8.35 2.99
CA GLN A 65 8.25 -9.18 4.15
C GLN A 65 9.44 -10.06 4.57
N ILE A 66 10.15 -10.68 3.62
CA ILE A 66 11.33 -11.51 3.88
C ILE A 66 12.46 -10.69 4.55
N ASN A 67 12.62 -9.43 4.14
CA ASN A 67 13.72 -8.55 4.58
C ASN A 67 13.31 -7.56 5.68
N ASP A 68 12.12 -7.73 6.28
CA ASP A 68 11.62 -6.88 7.37
C ASP A 68 11.53 -5.39 6.99
N ILE A 69 11.16 -5.12 5.72
CA ILE A 69 11.00 -3.79 5.16
C ILE A 69 9.53 -3.39 5.21
N GLY A 70 9.24 -2.27 5.87
CA GLY A 70 7.88 -1.72 5.89
C GLY A 70 7.44 -1.24 4.51
N THR A 71 6.22 -1.56 4.13
CA THR A 71 5.60 -1.10 2.88
C THR A 71 4.68 0.09 3.14
N MET A 72 4.91 1.22 2.48
CA MET A 72 3.99 2.35 2.43
C MET A 72 3.33 2.41 1.06
N ALA A 73 1.99 2.48 1.02
CA ALA A 73 1.22 2.54 -0.22
C ALA A 73 0.85 3.97 -0.56
N TRP A 74 1.50 4.59 -1.56
CA TRP A 74 1.01 5.86 -2.09
C TRP A 74 -0.10 5.63 -3.13
N SER A 75 -0.96 6.64 -3.34
CA SER A 75 -2.21 6.52 -4.12
C SER A 75 -3.12 5.35 -3.69
N PRO A 76 -3.41 5.16 -2.40
CA PRO A 76 -4.09 3.96 -1.91
C PRO A 76 -5.54 3.81 -2.43
N LEU A 77 -6.16 4.88 -2.89
CA LEU A 77 -7.48 4.83 -3.53
C LEU A 77 -7.40 4.59 -5.05
N GLY A 78 -6.19 4.54 -5.60
CA GLY A 78 -5.96 4.34 -7.02
C GLY A 78 -6.68 5.34 -7.91
N ASN A 79 -7.26 4.82 -8.98
CA ASN A 79 -8.05 5.60 -9.94
C ASN A 79 -9.58 5.44 -9.76
N PHE A 80 -10.03 4.75 -8.70
CA PHE A 80 -11.42 4.33 -8.51
C PHE A 80 -12.44 5.47 -8.63
N PHE A 81 -12.12 6.65 -8.07
CA PHE A 81 -12.99 7.84 -8.13
C PHE A 81 -12.74 8.74 -9.35
N LYS A 82 -11.72 8.43 -10.16
CA LYS A 82 -11.28 9.31 -11.25
C LYS A 82 -11.63 8.78 -12.63
N ILE A 83 -11.66 7.45 -12.79
CA ILE A 83 -11.83 6.78 -14.08
C ILE A 83 -13.04 5.85 -14.01
N ASP A 84 -13.92 5.97 -14.98
CA ASP A 84 -15.03 5.03 -15.14
C ASP A 84 -14.62 3.91 -16.10
N SER A 85 -13.84 2.96 -15.58
CA SER A 85 -13.39 1.78 -16.33
C SER A 85 -14.26 0.57 -16.02
N PRO A 86 -14.24 -0.47 -16.87
CA PRO A 86 -14.95 -1.72 -16.60
C PRO A 86 -14.58 -2.35 -15.25
N GLU A 87 -13.32 -2.28 -14.86
CA GLU A 87 -12.83 -2.75 -13.57
C GLU A 87 -13.47 -1.98 -12.41
N ASN A 88 -13.46 -0.66 -12.49
CA ASN A 88 -14.07 0.18 -11.47
C ASN A 88 -15.58 0.02 -11.39
N GLN A 89 -16.26 -0.25 -12.52
CA GLN A 89 -17.69 -0.56 -12.54
C GLN A 89 -17.99 -1.88 -11.82
N ARG A 90 -17.19 -2.93 -12.04
CA ARG A 90 -17.33 -4.20 -11.31
C ARG A 90 -17.13 -4.03 -9.81
N ILE A 91 -16.10 -3.27 -9.41
CA ILE A 91 -15.83 -2.97 -7.99
C ILE A 91 -16.98 -2.17 -7.37
N LYS A 92 -17.48 -1.12 -8.05
CA LYS A 92 -18.62 -0.32 -7.59
C LYS A 92 -19.83 -1.19 -7.28
N LYS A 93 -20.14 -2.15 -8.17
CA LYS A 93 -21.27 -3.08 -8.00
C LYS A 93 -21.13 -3.96 -6.74
N ILE A 94 -19.92 -4.45 -6.45
CA ILE A 94 -19.66 -5.21 -5.23
C ILE A 94 -19.74 -4.29 -4.00
N PHE A 95 -19.24 -3.07 -4.10
CA PHE A 95 -19.26 -2.12 -3.02
C PHE A 95 -20.67 -1.68 -2.58
N GLU A 96 -21.69 -1.78 -3.44
CA GLU A 96 -23.09 -1.53 -3.04
C GLU A 96 -23.49 -2.41 -1.86
N SER A 97 -23.23 -3.72 -1.93
CA SER A 97 -23.53 -4.67 -0.85
C SER A 97 -22.55 -4.60 0.32
N LEU A 98 -21.26 -4.39 0.03
CA LEU A 98 -20.25 -4.35 1.10
C LEU A 98 -20.32 -3.08 1.94
N ASN A 99 -20.68 -1.94 1.35
CA ASN A 99 -20.92 -0.72 2.10
C ASN A 99 -22.03 -0.90 3.12
N GLU A 100 -23.11 -1.61 2.77
CA GLU A 100 -24.19 -1.95 3.67
C GLU A 100 -23.73 -2.97 4.74
N LYS A 101 -23.09 -4.07 4.32
CA LYS A 101 -22.60 -5.13 5.21
C LYS A 101 -21.68 -4.58 6.30
N TYR A 102 -20.76 -3.69 5.96
CA TYR A 102 -19.76 -3.13 6.89
C TYR A 102 -20.17 -1.76 7.45
N ASN A 103 -21.36 -1.25 7.12
CA ASN A 103 -21.85 0.07 7.51
C ASN A 103 -20.78 1.16 7.27
N THR A 104 -20.27 1.23 6.06
CA THR A 104 -19.13 2.07 5.69
C THR A 104 -19.30 2.68 4.29
N ASN A 105 -18.24 3.25 3.74
CA ASN A 105 -18.20 3.83 2.41
C ASN A 105 -17.08 3.22 1.56
N SER A 106 -17.13 3.45 0.26
CA SER A 106 -16.19 2.89 -0.71
C SER A 106 -14.73 3.31 -0.48
N GLU A 107 -14.49 4.54 0.03
CA GLU A 107 -13.15 5.01 0.37
C GLU A 107 -12.54 4.15 1.48
N ASN A 108 -13.32 3.87 2.50
CA ASN A 108 -12.88 3.05 3.63
C ASN A 108 -12.74 1.57 3.26
N LEU A 109 -13.56 1.03 2.36
CA LEU A 109 -13.39 -0.33 1.84
C LEU A 109 -12.08 -0.48 1.05
N LEU A 110 -11.73 0.51 0.22
CA LEU A 110 -10.46 0.50 -0.50
C LEU A 110 -9.26 0.51 0.45
N LEU A 111 -9.31 1.31 1.51
CA LEU A 111 -8.27 1.36 2.52
C LEU A 111 -8.23 0.06 3.36
N ALA A 112 -9.39 -0.46 3.74
CA ALA A 112 -9.50 -1.72 4.48
C ALA A 112 -8.95 -2.91 3.68
N TRP A 113 -9.14 -2.92 2.35
CA TRP A 113 -8.57 -3.92 1.46
C TRP A 113 -7.04 -3.94 1.53
N ILE A 114 -6.39 -2.78 1.54
CA ILE A 114 -4.93 -2.67 1.71
C ILE A 114 -4.51 -3.11 3.11
N LEU A 115 -5.20 -2.63 4.14
CA LEU A 115 -4.89 -2.91 5.54
C LEU A 115 -5.05 -4.38 5.92
N LYS A 116 -5.92 -5.12 5.22
CA LYS A 116 -6.15 -6.56 5.43
C LYS A 116 -4.98 -7.41 4.95
N HIS A 117 -4.13 -6.89 4.07
CA HIS A 117 -2.98 -7.64 3.53
C HIS A 117 -2.00 -8.05 4.66
N PRO A 118 -1.56 -9.32 4.73
CA PRO A 118 -0.74 -9.84 5.85
C PRO A 118 0.62 -9.14 5.99
N SER A 119 1.16 -8.54 4.93
CA SER A 119 2.43 -7.80 4.95
C SER A 119 2.35 -6.43 5.64
N ARG A 120 1.23 -6.10 6.32
CA ARG A 120 1.05 -4.86 7.09
C ARG A 120 1.38 -3.60 6.28
N ILE A 121 0.74 -3.45 5.12
CA ILE A 121 0.93 -2.30 4.25
C ILE A 121 0.28 -1.06 4.86
N HIS A 122 1.01 0.06 4.87
CA HIS A 122 0.57 1.33 5.45
C HIS A 122 0.08 2.28 4.34
N PRO A 123 -1.23 2.51 4.19
CA PRO A 123 -1.75 3.46 3.21
C PRO A 123 -1.33 4.90 3.56
N ILE A 124 -0.84 5.63 2.57
CA ILE A 124 -0.49 7.06 2.71
C ILE A 124 -1.65 7.89 2.15
N ILE A 125 -2.39 8.54 3.03
CA ILE A 125 -3.51 9.40 2.63
C ILE A 125 -3.02 10.78 2.22
N GLY A 126 -3.53 11.28 1.08
CA GLY A 126 -3.09 12.56 0.48
C GLY A 126 -4.11 13.69 0.73
N THR A 127 -4.52 13.93 1.96
CA THR A 127 -5.49 14.98 2.29
C THR A 127 -5.06 15.77 3.53
N THR A 128 -5.40 17.08 3.53
CA THR A 128 -5.26 17.97 4.70
C THR A 128 -6.61 18.32 5.33
N ILE A 129 -7.70 17.74 4.83
CA ILE A 129 -9.05 18.00 5.31
C ILE A 129 -9.36 17.09 6.50
N ASP A 130 -9.55 17.64 7.68
CA ASP A 130 -9.80 16.91 8.94
C ASP A 130 -10.89 15.84 8.83
N LYS A 131 -12.01 16.18 8.18
CA LYS A 131 -13.10 15.23 7.97
C LYS A 131 -12.66 14.00 7.18
N ARG A 132 -11.82 14.18 6.14
CA ARG A 132 -11.30 13.07 5.33
C ARG A 132 -10.27 12.25 6.10
N ILE A 133 -9.43 12.90 6.91
CA ILE A 133 -8.47 12.19 7.77
C ILE A 133 -9.23 11.30 8.77
N LYS A 134 -10.24 11.85 9.44
CA LYS A 134 -11.09 11.08 10.37
C LYS A 134 -11.79 9.92 9.68
N ASN A 135 -12.39 10.18 8.50
CA ASN A 135 -13.01 9.13 7.70
C ASN A 135 -12.02 8.01 7.35
N ALA A 136 -10.82 8.35 6.89
CA ALA A 136 -9.80 7.34 6.56
C ALA A 136 -9.39 6.51 7.79
N CYS A 137 -9.32 7.11 8.99
CA CYS A 137 -9.07 6.37 10.23
C CYS A 137 -10.17 5.35 10.57
N ASP A 138 -11.41 5.57 10.13
CA ASP A 138 -12.50 4.62 10.34
C ASP A 138 -12.29 3.31 9.58
N SER A 139 -11.48 3.30 8.52
CA SER A 139 -11.10 2.07 7.81
C SER A 139 -10.38 1.06 8.70
N LEU A 140 -9.70 1.50 9.76
CA LEU A 140 -9.02 0.63 10.74
C LEU A 140 -10.00 -0.20 11.58
N LYS A 141 -11.28 0.18 11.62
CA LYS A 141 -12.34 -0.52 12.37
C LYS A 141 -13.00 -1.62 11.52
N ILE A 142 -12.74 -1.65 10.22
CA ILE A 142 -13.34 -2.60 9.30
C ILE A 142 -12.54 -3.90 9.34
N ASN A 143 -13.14 -4.94 9.88
CA ASN A 143 -12.59 -6.29 9.77
C ASN A 143 -13.13 -6.97 8.51
N LEU A 144 -12.53 -6.68 7.37
CA LEU A 144 -12.93 -7.22 6.08
C LEU A 144 -12.77 -8.75 6.06
N ASP A 145 -13.82 -9.49 5.73
CA ASP A 145 -13.76 -10.95 5.60
C ASP A 145 -12.86 -11.33 4.44
N ILE A 146 -12.27 -12.51 4.49
CA ILE A 146 -11.32 -12.96 3.46
C ILE A 146 -12.02 -13.18 2.10
N GLU A 147 -13.26 -13.68 2.13
CA GLU A 147 -14.08 -13.88 0.94
C GLU A 147 -14.40 -12.54 0.26
N ASP A 148 -14.70 -11.51 1.05
CA ASP A 148 -14.97 -10.18 0.53
C ASP A 148 -13.71 -9.52 -0.01
N TRP A 149 -12.56 -9.75 0.65
CA TRP A 149 -11.26 -9.29 0.16
C TRP A 149 -10.96 -9.85 -1.24
N PHE A 150 -11.14 -11.17 -1.42
CA PHE A 150 -10.97 -11.81 -2.72
C PHE A 150 -12.02 -11.36 -3.73
N SER A 151 -13.28 -11.17 -3.33
CA SER A 151 -14.33 -10.71 -4.25
C SER A 151 -14.02 -9.33 -4.84
N ILE A 152 -13.45 -8.42 -4.04
CA ILE A 152 -12.97 -7.11 -4.51
C ILE A 152 -11.82 -7.28 -5.50
N PHE A 153 -10.88 -8.18 -5.20
CA PHE A 153 -9.72 -8.45 -6.07
C PHE A 153 -10.14 -9.10 -7.39
N GLU A 154 -11.04 -10.08 -7.36
CA GLU A 154 -11.62 -10.71 -8.55
C GLU A 154 -12.40 -9.71 -9.41
N ALA A 155 -13.15 -8.79 -8.79
CA ALA A 155 -13.83 -7.72 -9.51
C ALA A 155 -12.84 -6.81 -10.26
N GLN A 156 -11.71 -6.51 -9.66
CA GLN A 156 -10.65 -5.75 -10.31
C GLN A 156 -10.07 -6.54 -11.49
N LYS A 157 -9.73 -7.81 -11.29
CA LYS A 157 -9.18 -8.69 -12.33
C LYS A 157 -10.16 -8.99 -13.45
N GLY A 158 -11.45 -9.13 -13.16
CA GLY A 158 -12.47 -9.59 -14.09
C GLY A 158 -12.51 -11.11 -14.26
N GLU A 159 -11.74 -11.83 -13.47
CA GLU A 159 -11.64 -13.29 -13.45
C GLU A 159 -11.41 -13.80 -12.03
N ARG A 160 -11.66 -15.09 -11.80
CA ARG A 160 -11.38 -15.70 -10.49
C ARG A 160 -9.88 -15.75 -10.23
N VAL A 161 -9.53 -15.52 -8.98
CA VAL A 161 -8.17 -15.70 -8.49
C VAL A 161 -8.03 -17.16 -8.04
N PRO A 162 -6.92 -17.86 -8.42
CA PRO A 162 -6.68 -19.25 -8.06
C PRO A 162 -6.67 -19.49 -6.55
#